data_c94bd42e362bb3909f3840476519f0c4
#
_entry.id   c94bd42e362bb3909f3840476519f0c4
#
_cell.length_a   1.000
_cell.length_b   1.000
_cell.length_c   1.000
_cell.angle_alpha   90.00
_cell.angle_beta   90.00
_cell.angle_gamma   90.00
#
_symmetry.space_group_name_H-M   'P 1'
#
loop_
_entity.id
_entity.type
_entity.pdbx_description
1 polymer ?
#
loop_
_entity_poly.entity_id
_entity_poly.type
_entity_poly.pdbx_seq_one_letter_code
_entity_poly.pdbx_strand_id
1 'polypeptide(L)'
;IAMSGSLSALEQWPHVMMNTYGIPQVELVSGSGAQVTDSSGRTYIDMLAGIAVNSLGHAHPAIVSAVSSQITRLGHVSNLFASEPVVHVGEELIRRFARNDGDLAASTRVFFCNSGAEANETAFKIARLTGRTRILAAVNGFHGRTMGALALTGQPDKQGPFEPMTPGVSYYPFGDIDYLTTLVEMNPQQTAAIFLEPIQGETGVIPAPEGFLRAVRD
;
A
#
# COMPACT_ATOMS: atom_id res chain seq x y z
N ILE A 1 17.79 -2.76 -31.19
CA ILE A 1 17.84 -4.03 -31.93
C ILE A 1 16.40 -4.31 -32.34
N ALA A 2 16.06 -3.98 -33.60
CA ALA A 2 14.76 -4.31 -34.16
C ALA A 2 14.74 -5.81 -34.45
N MET A 3 13.96 -6.57 -33.72
CA MET A 3 13.68 -7.97 -34.02
C MET A 3 12.48 -8.00 -34.99
N SER A 4 12.75 -8.44 -36.21
CA SER A 4 11.72 -8.70 -37.22
C SER A 4 10.81 -9.84 -36.75
N GLY A 5 9.49 -9.57 -36.68
CA GLY A 5 8.49 -10.53 -36.23
C GLY A 5 8.42 -10.63 -34.71
N SER A 6 8.32 -9.47 -34.00
CA SER A 6 8.18 -9.49 -32.55
C SER A 6 6.81 -10.03 -32.16
N LEU A 7 6.81 -11.07 -31.32
CA LEU A 7 5.63 -11.53 -30.59
C LEU A 7 5.00 -10.35 -29.86
N SER A 8 3.68 -10.34 -29.71
CA SER A 8 2.99 -9.37 -28.86
C SER A 8 3.46 -9.46 -27.40
N ALA A 9 3.21 -8.45 -26.58
CA ALA A 9 3.56 -8.51 -25.18
C ALA A 9 2.81 -9.66 -24.45
N LEU A 10 1.58 -9.99 -24.87
CA LEU A 10 0.85 -11.15 -24.33
C LEU A 10 1.55 -12.47 -24.67
N GLU A 11 2.02 -12.64 -25.89
CA GLU A 11 2.75 -13.86 -26.30
C GLU A 11 4.09 -13.99 -25.61
N GLN A 12 4.77 -12.87 -25.34
CA GLN A 12 6.06 -12.86 -24.64
C GLN A 12 5.93 -13.05 -23.12
N TRP A 13 4.80 -12.61 -22.53
CA TRP A 13 4.59 -12.59 -21.08
C TRP A 13 5.00 -13.88 -20.37
N PRO A 14 4.50 -15.07 -20.75
CA PRO A 14 4.80 -16.32 -20.06
C PRO A 14 6.28 -16.74 -20.16
N HIS A 15 7.04 -16.16 -21.07
CA HIS A 15 8.44 -16.47 -21.29
C HIS A 15 9.41 -15.57 -20.50
N VAL A 16 8.93 -14.39 -20.06
CA VAL A 16 9.80 -13.39 -19.41
C VAL A 16 9.33 -12.97 -18.03
N MET A 17 8.04 -13.18 -17.71
CA MET A 17 7.48 -12.77 -16.43
C MET A 17 7.21 -13.96 -15.52
N MET A 18 7.56 -13.81 -14.23
CA MET A 18 7.21 -14.79 -13.21
C MET A 18 5.68 -14.88 -13.08
N ASN A 19 5.14 -16.09 -13.03
CA ASN A 19 3.70 -16.33 -12.91
C ASN A 19 3.21 -16.11 -11.47
N THR A 20 3.10 -14.85 -11.05
CA THR A 20 2.61 -14.45 -9.72
C THR A 20 1.11 -14.13 -9.70
N TYR A 21 0.55 -13.67 -10.82
CA TYR A 21 -0.85 -13.25 -10.96
C TYR A 21 -1.58 -13.91 -12.13
N GLY A 22 -0.96 -14.91 -12.76
CA GLY A 22 -1.45 -15.51 -14.01
C GLY A 22 -1.03 -14.72 -15.25
N ILE A 23 -1.45 -15.22 -16.41
CA ILE A 23 -1.17 -14.59 -17.70
C ILE A 23 -2.24 -13.53 -17.96
N PRO A 24 -1.86 -12.26 -18.24
CA PRO A 24 -2.81 -11.21 -18.62
C PRO A 24 -3.65 -11.60 -19.84
N GLN A 25 -4.90 -11.16 -19.85
CA GLN A 25 -5.83 -11.44 -20.97
C GLN A 25 -5.92 -10.30 -21.97
N VAL A 26 -5.41 -9.12 -21.60
CA VAL A 26 -5.50 -7.90 -22.41
C VAL A 26 -4.15 -7.20 -22.42
N GLU A 27 -3.69 -6.80 -23.58
CA GLU A 27 -2.51 -5.95 -23.77
C GLU A 27 -2.95 -4.52 -23.96
N LEU A 28 -2.80 -3.68 -22.92
CA LEU A 28 -3.12 -2.26 -22.99
C LEU A 28 -1.93 -1.49 -23.59
N VAL A 29 -2.22 -0.62 -24.58
CA VAL A 29 -1.19 0.13 -25.31
C VAL A 29 -1.27 1.64 -25.10
N SER A 30 -2.43 2.18 -24.71
CA SER A 30 -2.59 3.61 -24.44
C SER A 30 -3.72 3.88 -23.47
N GLY A 31 -3.75 5.10 -22.91
CA GLY A 31 -4.83 5.54 -22.05
C GLY A 31 -4.92 7.08 -21.98
N SER A 32 -6.13 7.58 -21.76
CA SER A 32 -6.41 9.00 -21.56
C SER A 32 -7.59 9.17 -20.62
N GLY A 33 -7.41 9.91 -19.53
CA GLY A 33 -8.43 10.02 -18.50
C GLY A 33 -8.81 8.64 -17.94
N ALA A 34 -10.08 8.30 -17.95
CA ALA A 34 -10.61 7.01 -17.50
C ALA A 34 -10.73 5.96 -18.63
N GLN A 35 -10.15 6.21 -19.79
CA GLN A 35 -10.21 5.27 -20.92
C GLN A 35 -8.84 4.65 -21.18
N VAL A 36 -8.84 3.35 -21.53
CA VAL A 36 -7.65 2.62 -21.98
C VAL A 36 -7.96 1.87 -23.27
N THR A 37 -6.96 1.70 -24.12
CA THR A 37 -7.09 1.03 -25.42
C THR A 37 -6.13 -0.15 -25.48
N ASP A 38 -6.62 -1.29 -25.95
CA ASP A 38 -5.81 -2.49 -26.17
C ASP A 38 -5.11 -2.51 -27.54
N SER A 39 -4.24 -3.51 -27.72
CA SER A 39 -3.47 -3.71 -28.97
C SER A 39 -4.34 -4.00 -30.21
N SER A 40 -5.62 -4.40 -30.02
CA SER A 40 -6.59 -4.56 -31.12
C SER A 40 -7.33 -3.25 -31.46
N GLY A 41 -7.12 -2.18 -30.70
CA GLY A 41 -7.81 -0.90 -30.86
C GLY A 41 -9.14 -0.80 -30.08
N ARG A 42 -9.50 -1.80 -29.29
CA ARG A 42 -10.71 -1.76 -28.46
C ARG A 42 -10.49 -0.88 -27.24
N THR A 43 -11.47 -0.02 -26.96
CA THR A 43 -11.45 0.90 -25.81
C THR A 43 -12.28 0.36 -24.66
N TYR A 44 -11.77 0.57 -23.43
CA TYR A 44 -12.42 0.19 -22.19
C TYR A 44 -12.48 1.38 -21.23
N ILE A 45 -13.43 1.36 -20.30
CA ILE A 45 -13.43 2.24 -19.14
C ILE A 45 -12.57 1.57 -18.06
N ASP A 46 -11.54 2.26 -17.61
CA ASP A 46 -10.65 1.78 -16.55
C ASP A 46 -11.27 2.03 -15.17
N MET A 47 -11.98 1.02 -14.66
CA MET A 47 -12.54 1.01 -13.31
C MET A 47 -11.54 0.52 -12.26
N LEU A 48 -10.36 0.06 -12.66
CA LEU A 48 -9.31 -0.43 -11.76
C LEU A 48 -8.32 0.67 -11.36
N ALA A 49 -8.04 1.60 -12.30
CA ALA A 49 -7.14 2.75 -12.11
C ALA A 49 -5.76 2.37 -11.51
N GLY A 50 -5.20 1.22 -11.95
CA GLY A 50 -3.93 0.72 -11.39
C GLY A 50 -4.03 0.35 -9.91
N ILE A 51 -5.16 -0.15 -9.45
CA ILE A 51 -5.54 -0.38 -8.05
C ILE A 51 -5.52 0.95 -7.27
N ALA A 52 -6.34 1.90 -7.78
CA ALA A 52 -6.56 3.25 -7.24
C ALA A 52 -5.32 4.18 -7.25
N VAL A 53 -4.27 3.85 -8.00
CA VAL A 53 -3.07 4.69 -8.14
C VAL A 53 -3.30 5.86 -9.10
N ASN A 54 -3.99 5.62 -10.23
CA ASN A 54 -4.23 6.61 -11.28
C ASN A 54 -5.45 7.50 -10.98
N SER A 55 -5.52 8.12 -9.82
CA SER A 55 -6.68 8.91 -9.38
C SER A 55 -6.98 10.14 -10.26
N LEU A 56 -6.02 10.63 -11.04
CA LEU A 56 -6.21 11.69 -12.05
C LEU A 56 -6.44 11.14 -13.47
N GLY A 57 -6.47 9.81 -13.62
CA GLY A 57 -6.56 9.14 -14.90
C GLY A 57 -5.23 9.07 -15.66
N HIS A 58 -5.27 8.41 -16.82
CA HIS A 58 -4.11 8.22 -17.67
C HIS A 58 -3.73 9.51 -18.41
N ALA A 59 -2.43 9.72 -18.61
CA ALA A 59 -1.85 10.83 -19.35
C ALA A 59 -2.34 12.23 -18.90
N HIS A 60 -2.61 12.41 -17.59
CA HIS A 60 -3.07 13.70 -17.09
C HIS A 60 -2.00 14.77 -17.34
N PRO A 61 -2.33 15.92 -17.99
CA PRO A 61 -1.34 16.86 -18.48
C PRO A 61 -0.49 17.49 -17.35
N ALA A 62 -1.05 17.71 -16.16
CA ALA A 62 -0.29 18.21 -15.02
C ALA A 62 0.79 17.23 -14.56
N ILE A 63 0.49 15.91 -14.53
CA ILE A 63 1.47 14.88 -14.16
C ILE A 63 2.55 14.79 -15.24
N VAL A 64 2.16 14.72 -16.51
CA VAL A 64 3.10 14.64 -17.64
C VAL A 64 4.05 15.84 -17.62
N SER A 65 3.53 17.04 -17.44
CA SER A 65 4.34 18.28 -17.39
C SER A 65 5.28 18.30 -16.18
N ALA A 66 4.78 17.98 -14.99
CA ALA A 66 5.58 18.00 -13.77
C ALA A 66 6.73 16.97 -13.81
N VAL A 67 6.42 15.72 -14.24
CA VAL A 67 7.43 14.67 -14.33
C VAL A 67 8.48 15.01 -15.40
N SER A 68 8.05 15.45 -16.60
CA SER A 68 8.96 15.83 -17.70
C SER A 68 9.86 16.98 -17.29
N SER A 69 9.32 18.00 -16.63
CA SER A 69 10.11 19.14 -16.15
C SER A 69 11.12 18.72 -15.07
N GLN A 70 10.69 17.91 -14.11
CA GLN A 70 11.55 17.52 -12.99
C GLN A 70 12.69 16.61 -13.44
N ILE A 71 12.41 15.61 -14.30
CA ILE A 71 13.43 14.66 -14.74
C ILE A 71 14.53 15.31 -15.59
N THR A 72 14.25 16.43 -16.26
CA THR A 72 15.27 17.20 -16.99
C THR A 72 16.18 18.01 -16.08
N ARG A 73 15.79 18.23 -14.82
CA ARG A 73 16.58 18.99 -13.84
C ARG A 73 17.33 18.08 -12.88
N LEU A 74 16.62 17.12 -12.30
CA LEU A 74 17.15 16.22 -11.28
C LEU A 74 16.27 14.97 -11.19
N GLY A 75 16.86 13.79 -11.39
CA GLY A 75 16.24 12.51 -11.19
C GLY A 75 16.36 12.01 -9.75
N HIS A 76 16.67 10.73 -9.57
CA HIS A 76 16.84 10.11 -8.25
C HIS A 76 18.16 10.52 -7.59
N VAL A 77 18.12 10.91 -6.32
CA VAL A 77 19.30 11.32 -5.53
C VAL A 77 19.48 10.55 -4.21
N SER A 78 18.63 9.58 -3.92
CA SER A 78 18.53 8.86 -2.64
C SER A 78 18.24 9.77 -1.43
N ASN A 79 18.06 9.16 -0.25
CA ASN A 79 17.86 9.89 1.01
C ASN A 79 19.17 10.48 1.59
N LEU A 80 20.29 10.35 0.88
CA LEU A 80 21.56 10.98 1.26
C LEU A 80 21.59 12.47 0.95
N PHE A 81 20.70 12.94 0.07
CA PHE A 81 20.62 14.33 -0.36
C PHE A 81 19.19 14.84 -0.25
N ALA A 82 19.05 16.10 0.17
CA ALA A 82 17.75 16.77 0.17
C ALA A 82 17.37 17.23 -1.25
N SER A 83 16.09 17.15 -1.56
CA SER A 83 15.53 17.74 -2.78
C SER A 83 14.20 18.43 -2.48
N GLU A 84 13.95 19.54 -3.14
CA GLU A 84 12.75 20.36 -2.93
C GLU A 84 11.44 19.60 -3.08
N PRO A 85 11.23 18.76 -4.12
CA PRO A 85 9.97 18.03 -4.26
C PRO A 85 9.67 17.09 -3.09
N VAL A 86 10.69 16.42 -2.55
CA VAL A 86 10.54 15.49 -1.41
C VAL A 86 10.13 16.26 -0.15
N VAL A 87 10.80 17.37 0.14
CA VAL A 87 10.50 18.21 1.31
C VAL A 87 9.08 18.77 1.20
N HIS A 88 8.73 19.33 0.05
CA HIS A 88 7.41 19.93 -0.18
C HIS A 88 6.27 18.91 0.00
N VAL A 89 6.40 17.69 -0.56
CA VAL A 89 5.40 16.65 -0.36
C VAL A 89 5.33 16.21 1.10
N GLY A 90 6.47 16.14 1.79
CA GLY A 90 6.51 15.85 3.23
C GLY A 90 5.74 16.88 4.05
N GLU A 91 5.96 18.18 3.80
CA GLU A 91 5.24 19.27 4.45
C GLU A 91 3.73 19.22 4.20
N GLU A 92 3.32 18.98 2.95
CA GLU A 92 1.90 18.86 2.58
C GLU A 92 1.22 17.67 3.26
N LEU A 93 1.90 16.53 3.37
CA LEU A 93 1.38 15.34 4.07
C LEU A 93 1.22 15.62 5.58
N ILE A 94 2.21 16.25 6.22
CA ILE A 94 2.14 16.63 7.63
C ILE A 94 0.99 17.61 7.86
N ARG A 95 0.87 18.64 7.04
CA ARG A 95 -0.22 19.64 7.14
C ARG A 95 -1.60 18.99 7.05
N ARG A 96 -1.79 18.06 6.10
CA ARG A 96 -3.06 17.34 5.93
C ARG A 96 -3.35 16.37 7.07
N PHE A 97 -2.32 15.68 7.56
CA PHE A 97 -2.45 14.72 8.67
C PHE A 97 -2.74 15.40 9.99
N ALA A 98 -1.98 16.42 10.33
CA ALA A 98 -2.13 17.16 11.59
C ALA A 98 -3.33 18.12 11.58
N ARG A 99 -3.86 18.45 10.39
CA ARG A 99 -4.93 19.44 10.23
C ARG A 99 -4.53 20.78 10.86
N ASN A 100 -5.15 21.17 11.99
CA ASN A 100 -4.88 22.41 12.71
C ASN A 100 -4.16 22.18 14.05
N ASP A 101 -3.67 20.98 14.30
CA ASP A 101 -2.94 20.63 15.52
C ASP A 101 -1.44 20.90 15.30
N GLY A 102 -0.95 21.99 15.87
CA GLY A 102 0.44 22.42 15.73
C GLY A 102 1.42 21.48 16.41
N ASP A 103 1.06 20.90 17.56
CA ASP A 103 1.94 19.99 18.30
C ASP A 103 2.06 18.66 17.55
N LEU A 104 0.95 18.16 16.99
CA LEU A 104 0.96 16.98 16.14
C LEU A 104 1.80 17.24 14.87
N ALA A 105 1.66 18.40 14.24
CA ALA A 105 2.47 18.76 13.07
C ALA A 105 3.98 18.79 13.42
N ALA A 106 4.34 19.39 14.54
CA ALA A 106 5.73 19.52 14.98
C ALA A 106 6.38 18.16 15.29
N SER A 107 5.61 17.19 15.81
CA SER A 107 6.07 15.84 16.15
C SER A 107 5.99 14.83 15.00
N THR A 108 5.23 15.11 13.94
CA THR A 108 5.06 14.20 12.80
C THR A 108 6.26 14.24 11.85
N ARG A 109 6.63 13.08 11.34
CA ARG A 109 7.65 12.92 10.27
C ARG A 109 7.12 12.00 9.19
N VAL A 110 7.59 12.18 7.96
CA VAL A 110 7.20 11.37 6.79
C VAL A 110 8.34 10.45 6.40
N PHE A 111 8.01 9.20 6.16
CA PHE A 111 8.89 8.20 5.56
C PHE A 111 8.36 7.83 4.18
N PHE A 112 9.18 8.02 3.13
CA PHE A 112 8.85 7.62 1.77
C PHE A 112 9.45 6.25 1.45
N CYS A 113 8.65 5.41 0.80
CA CYS A 113 9.05 4.09 0.33
C CYS A 113 8.35 3.78 -1.00
N ASN A 114 8.63 2.60 -1.58
CA ASN A 114 8.15 2.27 -2.92
C ASN A 114 6.77 1.58 -2.94
N SER A 115 6.29 1.13 -1.79
CA SER A 115 5.02 0.38 -1.72
C SER A 115 4.39 0.43 -0.33
N GLY A 116 3.09 0.11 -0.27
CA GLY A 116 2.39 -0.10 1.00
C GLY A 116 2.97 -1.25 1.81
N ALA A 117 3.49 -2.30 1.15
CA ALA A 117 4.17 -3.40 1.84
C ALA A 117 5.42 -2.90 2.59
N GLU A 118 6.26 -2.06 1.97
CA GLU A 118 7.43 -1.46 2.62
C GLU A 118 7.04 -0.51 3.75
N ALA A 119 5.96 0.25 3.59
CA ALA A 119 5.42 1.09 4.65
C ALA A 119 5.00 0.26 5.87
N ASN A 120 4.29 -0.86 5.65
CA ASN A 120 3.88 -1.77 6.70
C ASN A 120 5.06 -2.52 7.34
N GLU A 121 6.08 -2.91 6.56
CA GLU A 121 7.35 -3.43 7.12
C GLU A 121 8.02 -2.42 8.06
N THR A 122 8.03 -1.15 7.67
CA THR A 122 8.58 -0.09 8.50
C THR A 122 7.77 0.10 9.78
N ALA A 123 6.44 0.12 9.68
CA ALA A 123 5.55 0.20 10.83
C ALA A 123 5.73 -1.02 11.77
N PHE A 124 5.86 -2.22 11.20
CA PHE A 124 6.18 -3.44 11.95
C PHE A 124 7.50 -3.30 12.74
N LYS A 125 8.56 -2.80 12.09
CA LYS A 125 9.85 -2.55 12.74
C LYS A 125 9.75 -1.51 13.83
N ILE A 126 9.03 -0.40 13.61
CA ILE A 126 8.80 0.64 14.62
C ILE A 126 8.07 0.05 15.83
N ALA A 127 7.05 -0.79 15.61
CA ALA A 127 6.37 -1.49 16.70
C ALA A 127 7.36 -2.33 17.56
N ARG A 128 8.31 -3.02 16.92
CA ARG A 128 9.34 -3.81 17.61
C ARG A 128 10.34 -2.96 18.41
N LEU A 129 10.58 -1.72 18.03
CA LEU A 129 11.45 -0.81 18.78
C LEU A 129 10.90 -0.46 20.17
N THR A 130 9.64 -0.70 20.44
CA THR A 130 9.05 -0.58 21.79
C THR A 130 9.58 -1.62 22.78
N GLY A 131 10.28 -2.65 22.32
CA GLY A 131 10.69 -3.82 23.10
C GLY A 131 9.58 -4.84 23.33
N ARG A 132 8.34 -4.54 22.89
CA ARG A 132 7.19 -5.44 22.97
C ARG A 132 7.13 -6.34 21.74
N THR A 133 6.64 -7.55 21.89
CA THR A 133 6.73 -8.55 20.83
C THR A 133 5.41 -8.89 20.15
N ARG A 134 4.29 -8.55 20.78
CA ARG A 134 2.96 -8.89 20.30
C ARG A 134 2.36 -7.78 19.44
N ILE A 135 1.89 -8.16 18.26
CA ILE A 135 1.17 -7.28 17.33
C ILE A 135 -0.21 -7.88 17.10
N LEU A 136 -1.23 -7.06 17.08
CA LEU A 136 -2.60 -7.46 16.76
C LEU A 136 -2.95 -6.95 15.36
N ALA A 137 -3.49 -7.81 14.50
CA ALA A 137 -3.91 -7.46 13.15
C ALA A 137 -5.35 -7.90 12.88
N ALA A 138 -6.08 -7.14 12.08
CA ALA A 138 -7.46 -7.48 11.76
C ALA A 138 -7.53 -8.67 10.79
N VAL A 139 -8.44 -9.61 11.05
CA VAL A 139 -8.82 -10.66 10.10
C VAL A 139 -9.32 -10.01 8.81
N ASN A 140 -9.02 -10.62 7.67
CA ASN A 140 -9.30 -10.11 6.32
C ASN A 140 -8.60 -8.78 5.95
N GLY A 141 -7.70 -8.28 6.80
CA GLY A 141 -6.85 -7.14 6.45
C GLY A 141 -5.86 -7.49 5.34
N PHE A 142 -5.43 -6.48 4.58
CA PHE A 142 -4.37 -6.62 3.58
C PHE A 142 -3.29 -5.55 3.79
N HIS A 143 -2.09 -6.00 4.14
CA HIS A 143 -0.98 -5.10 4.46
C HIS A 143 0.23 -5.26 3.55
N GLY A 144 0.22 -6.24 2.65
CA GLY A 144 1.27 -6.50 1.67
C GLY A 144 1.69 -7.96 1.58
N ARG A 145 2.69 -8.23 0.73
CA ARG A 145 3.16 -9.59 0.39
C ARG A 145 4.60 -9.87 0.80
N THR A 146 5.32 -8.92 1.38
CA THR A 146 6.62 -9.16 2.03
C THR A 146 6.39 -9.91 3.35
N MET A 147 7.38 -10.61 3.87
CA MET A 147 7.18 -11.56 4.99
C MET A 147 6.56 -10.93 6.25
N GLY A 148 6.99 -9.72 6.65
CA GLY A 148 6.38 -9.03 7.78
C GLY A 148 4.99 -8.48 7.45
N ALA A 149 4.81 -7.85 6.29
CA ALA A 149 3.50 -7.36 5.85
C ALA A 149 2.51 -8.50 5.60
N LEU A 150 2.98 -9.67 5.12
CA LEU A 150 2.16 -10.86 4.95
C LEU A 150 1.73 -11.44 6.30
N ALA A 151 2.61 -11.41 7.30
CA ALA A 151 2.25 -11.79 8.67
C ALA A 151 1.16 -10.88 9.27
N LEU A 152 1.09 -9.60 8.87
CA LEU A 152 0.01 -8.69 9.27
C LEU A 152 -1.28 -8.92 8.48
N THR A 153 -1.19 -9.52 7.30
CA THR A 153 -2.33 -9.79 6.41
C THR A 153 -3.13 -11.00 6.92
N GLY A 154 -4.22 -10.76 7.64
CA GLY A 154 -5.03 -11.79 8.30
C GLY A 154 -5.85 -12.65 7.33
N GLN A 155 -5.21 -13.24 6.32
CA GLN A 155 -5.80 -14.06 5.26
C GLN A 155 -5.01 -15.37 5.12
N PRO A 156 -5.47 -16.47 5.74
CA PRO A 156 -4.74 -17.74 5.79
C PRO A 156 -4.35 -18.31 4.42
N ASP A 157 -5.21 -18.15 3.41
CA ASP A 157 -4.94 -18.64 2.06
C ASP A 157 -3.73 -17.96 1.41
N LYS A 158 -3.45 -16.69 1.78
CA LYS A 158 -2.28 -15.98 1.29
C LYS A 158 -1.02 -16.33 2.07
N GLN A 159 -1.16 -16.70 3.32
CA GLN A 159 -0.05 -17.04 4.23
C GLN A 159 0.45 -18.48 4.07
N GLY A 160 -0.47 -19.43 3.91
CA GLY A 160 -0.19 -20.86 3.93
C GLY A 160 0.99 -21.31 3.07
N PRO A 161 1.14 -20.85 1.81
CA PRO A 161 2.29 -21.22 0.97
C PRO A 161 3.66 -20.75 1.49
N PHE A 162 3.67 -19.81 2.45
CA PHE A 162 4.90 -19.13 2.92
C PHE A 162 5.16 -19.33 4.42
N GLU A 163 4.42 -20.23 5.05
CA GLU A 163 4.66 -20.55 6.46
C GLU A 163 6.06 -21.17 6.72
N PRO A 164 6.66 -20.92 7.89
CA PRO A 164 6.11 -20.19 9.05
C PRO A 164 6.18 -18.67 8.87
N MET A 165 5.12 -17.97 9.31
CA MET A 165 5.08 -16.50 9.27
C MET A 165 5.99 -15.88 10.32
N THR A 166 6.30 -14.59 10.14
CA THR A 166 7.01 -13.79 11.14
C THR A 166 6.24 -13.85 12.47
N PRO A 167 6.90 -14.27 13.59
CA PRO A 167 6.22 -14.55 14.84
C PRO A 167 5.72 -13.29 15.56
N GLY A 168 4.74 -13.48 16.45
CA GLY A 168 4.25 -12.45 17.37
C GLY A 168 3.03 -11.68 16.84
N VAL A 169 2.44 -12.08 15.72
CA VAL A 169 1.18 -11.53 15.23
C VAL A 169 0.02 -12.42 15.68
N SER A 170 -1.02 -11.80 16.22
CA SER A 170 -2.30 -12.44 16.57
C SER A 170 -3.44 -11.68 15.88
N TYR A 171 -4.51 -12.39 15.55
CA TYR A 171 -5.60 -11.80 14.76
C TYR A 171 -6.86 -11.60 15.59
N TYR A 172 -7.63 -10.57 15.22
CA TYR A 172 -8.94 -10.27 15.80
C TYR A 172 -9.96 -10.00 14.70
N PRO A 173 -11.26 -10.30 14.92
CA PRO A 173 -12.31 -9.99 13.97
C PRO A 173 -12.41 -8.47 13.74
N PHE A 174 -12.41 -8.03 12.48
CA PHE A 174 -12.53 -6.61 12.16
C PHE A 174 -13.85 -6.04 12.65
N GLY A 175 -13.79 -4.94 13.39
CA GLY A 175 -14.97 -4.27 13.96
C GLY A 175 -15.42 -4.78 15.33
N ASP A 176 -14.84 -5.87 15.84
CA ASP A 176 -15.15 -6.42 17.17
C ASP A 176 -14.24 -5.80 18.24
N ILE A 177 -14.73 -4.73 18.86
CA ILE A 177 -13.99 -4.00 19.89
C ILE A 177 -13.86 -4.80 21.19
N ASP A 178 -14.87 -5.59 21.54
CA ASP A 178 -14.87 -6.36 22.79
C ASP A 178 -13.81 -7.50 22.71
N TYR A 179 -13.75 -8.17 21.56
CA TYR A 179 -12.72 -9.18 21.32
C TYR A 179 -11.30 -8.55 21.33
N LEU A 180 -11.13 -7.41 20.66
CA LEU A 180 -9.85 -6.70 20.62
C LEU A 180 -9.42 -6.25 22.01
N THR A 181 -10.34 -5.68 22.80
CA THR A 181 -10.09 -5.30 24.20
C THR A 181 -9.62 -6.49 25.01
N THR A 182 -10.35 -7.61 24.95
CA THR A 182 -9.95 -8.86 25.63
C THR A 182 -8.54 -9.29 25.24
N LEU A 183 -8.19 -9.25 23.97
CA LEU A 183 -6.84 -9.60 23.50
C LEU A 183 -5.77 -8.65 24.07
N VAL A 184 -6.04 -7.36 24.15
CA VAL A 184 -5.09 -6.39 24.72
C VAL A 184 -4.93 -6.66 26.22
N GLU A 185 -6.03 -6.82 26.96
CA GLU A 185 -6.05 -7.04 28.40
C GLU A 185 -5.36 -8.35 28.84
N MET A 186 -5.39 -9.38 27.99
CA MET A 186 -4.66 -10.63 28.27
C MET A 186 -3.16 -10.42 28.42
N ASN A 187 -2.55 -9.47 27.72
CA ASN A 187 -1.11 -9.18 27.81
C ASN A 187 -0.78 -7.74 27.36
N PRO A 188 -1.21 -6.72 28.11
CA PRO A 188 -1.06 -5.33 27.69
C PRO A 188 0.40 -4.90 27.59
N GLN A 189 1.27 -5.44 28.46
CA GLN A 189 2.70 -5.09 28.49
C GLN A 189 3.49 -5.61 27.29
N GLN A 190 2.98 -6.63 26.59
CA GLN A 190 3.61 -7.18 25.41
C GLN A 190 2.97 -6.71 24.10
N THR A 191 1.83 -6.04 24.14
CA THR A 191 1.16 -5.53 22.95
C THR A 191 1.88 -4.26 22.48
N ALA A 192 2.51 -4.37 21.31
CA ALA A 192 3.32 -3.33 20.69
C ALA A 192 2.47 -2.43 19.78
N ALA A 193 1.56 -3.01 19.00
CA ALA A 193 0.77 -2.29 18.00
C ALA A 193 -0.51 -3.05 17.63
N ILE A 194 -1.46 -2.29 17.11
CA ILE A 194 -2.66 -2.78 16.44
C ILE A 194 -2.59 -2.32 14.98
N PHE A 195 -2.75 -3.25 14.03
CA PHE A 195 -2.81 -2.98 12.60
C PHE A 195 -4.22 -3.20 12.08
N LEU A 196 -4.74 -2.22 11.37
CA LEU A 196 -6.05 -2.25 10.73
C LEU A 196 -6.11 -1.28 9.55
N GLU A 197 -7.09 -1.51 8.68
CA GLU A 197 -7.50 -0.56 7.65
C GLU A 197 -8.75 0.18 8.14
N PRO A 198 -8.88 1.50 7.96
CA PRO A 198 -10.14 2.20 8.23
C PRO A 198 -11.28 1.69 7.35
N ILE A 199 -10.94 1.27 6.14
CA ILE A 199 -11.82 0.59 5.18
C ILE A 199 -11.00 -0.60 4.64
N GLN A 200 -11.42 -1.83 4.92
CA GLN A 200 -10.77 -3.00 4.30
C GLN A 200 -11.07 -3.00 2.81
N GLY A 201 -10.06 -2.76 1.98
CA GLY A 201 -10.22 -2.57 0.55
C GLY A 201 -10.33 -3.88 -0.21
N GLU A 202 -9.34 -4.74 -0.08
CA GLU A 202 -9.16 -5.93 -0.90
C GLU A 202 -10.27 -6.98 -0.70
N THR A 203 -10.80 -7.10 0.48
CA THR A 203 -11.83 -8.09 0.83
C THR A 203 -13.27 -7.60 0.64
N GLY A 204 -13.49 -6.43 0.02
CA GLY A 204 -14.83 -6.02 -0.41
C GLY A 204 -15.25 -4.60 -0.04
N VAL A 205 -14.32 -3.68 0.24
CA VAL A 205 -14.60 -2.28 0.61
C VAL A 205 -15.48 -2.20 1.84
N ILE A 206 -15.01 -2.78 2.94
CA ILE A 206 -15.74 -2.90 4.20
C ILE A 206 -15.29 -1.79 5.15
N PRO A 207 -16.11 -0.74 5.40
CA PRO A 207 -15.76 0.32 6.34
C PRO A 207 -15.80 -0.19 7.79
N ALA A 208 -14.93 0.40 8.63
CA ALA A 208 -14.99 0.16 10.06
C ALA A 208 -16.36 0.60 10.62
N PRO A 209 -16.95 -0.15 11.56
CA PRO A 209 -18.19 0.25 12.23
C PRO A 209 -18.06 1.64 12.88
N GLU A 210 -19.19 2.32 13.02
CA GLU A 210 -19.24 3.62 13.70
C GLU A 210 -18.67 3.51 15.13
N GLY A 211 -17.80 4.45 15.49
CA GLY A 211 -17.16 4.49 16.81
C GLY A 211 -15.97 3.55 16.98
N PHE A 212 -15.82 2.50 16.15
CA PHE A 212 -14.76 1.50 16.32
C PHE A 212 -13.35 2.09 16.33
N LEU A 213 -13.01 2.94 15.34
CA LEU A 213 -11.69 3.54 15.26
C LEU A 213 -11.38 4.45 16.47
N ARG A 214 -12.39 5.12 17.01
CA ARG A 214 -12.24 5.91 18.22
C ARG A 214 -11.96 5.01 19.43
N ALA A 215 -12.74 3.96 19.61
CA ALA A 215 -12.57 3.01 20.69
C ALA A 215 -11.20 2.29 20.64
N VAL A 216 -10.70 2.01 19.45
CA VAL A 216 -9.33 1.47 19.29
C VAL A 216 -8.25 2.48 19.70
N ARG A 217 -8.52 3.79 19.49
CA ARG A 217 -7.59 4.86 19.85
C ARG A 217 -7.54 5.10 21.36
N ASP A 218 -8.69 5.11 22.02
CA ASP A 218 -8.87 5.35 23.46
C ASP A 218 -8.35 4.16 24.29
#